data_90542a03ccecfb5a234688507f11f4e0
#
_entry.id   90542a03ccecfb5a234688507f11f4e0
#
_cell.length_a   1.000
_cell.length_b   1.000
_cell.length_c   1.000
_cell.angle_alpha   90.00
_cell.angle_beta   90.00
_cell.angle_gamma   90.00
#
_symmetry.space_group_name_H-M   'P 1'
#
loop_
_entity.id
_entity.type
_entity.pdbx_description
1 polymer ?
#
loop_
_entity_poly.entity_id
_entity_poly.type
_entity_poly.pdbx_seq_one_letter_code
_entity_poly.pdbx_strand_id
1 'polypeptide(L)'
;LLGDNILGSGFNFEIKINRGGGAFVCGESSALFASIEGRIGEPRAKYVHATDKGLFDKPTNLNNVETWANVPLIIDRGADWYQSIGTENSKGTKIFSLVGKINNTGLVEVPMGMTLREIIYDIGGGIPNNRKFKAVQTGGPSGGCIPEKYLDSPVDFDELTKLGSMMGSGGMIVMDERNCMVDVARYFLKFLEAESCGKCTPCRDGVQQMGVILDRICEGEGKEGDIETLEWMCETIADGSLCALGGSAPNPVLSTIRFFRDEYEAHIKDKKCPGGVCKSLIAYTINESCNGCHLCFKPCPTDAITGDKKKMHYLDQEKCIQCGACHEVCKFDAVDVA
;
A
#
# COMPACT_ATOMS: atom_id res chain seq x y z
N LEU A 1 -13.41 8.15 -36.44
CA LEU A 1 -12.58 9.29 -36.00
C LEU A 1 -11.11 8.92 -35.75
N LEU A 2 -10.63 7.83 -36.40
CA LEU A 2 -9.21 7.45 -36.45
C LEU A 2 -8.80 7.24 -37.92
N GLY A 3 -7.52 7.32 -38.23
CA GLY A 3 -6.96 7.14 -39.56
C GLY A 3 -6.70 8.46 -40.28
N ASP A 4 -6.84 8.44 -41.59
CA ASP A 4 -6.47 9.57 -42.43
C ASP A 4 -7.66 10.52 -42.72
N ASN A 5 -7.34 11.78 -42.93
CA ASN A 5 -8.29 12.84 -43.34
C ASN A 5 -9.57 12.86 -42.51
N ILE A 6 -9.45 12.84 -41.19
CA ILE A 6 -10.57 12.76 -40.26
C ILE A 6 -11.58 13.88 -40.54
N LEU A 7 -12.82 13.52 -40.78
CA LEU A 7 -13.93 14.45 -41.12
C LEU A 7 -13.62 15.41 -42.31
N GLY A 8 -12.72 15.00 -43.22
CA GLY A 8 -12.34 15.84 -44.34
C GLY A 8 -11.45 17.05 -43.99
N SER A 9 -10.88 17.06 -42.80
CA SER A 9 -10.06 18.16 -42.25
C SER A 9 -8.59 18.16 -42.69
N GLY A 10 -8.11 17.09 -43.32
CA GLY A 10 -6.71 16.87 -43.60
C GLY A 10 -5.92 16.35 -42.38
N PHE A 11 -6.56 16.22 -41.21
CA PHE A 11 -5.91 15.71 -39.99
C PHE A 11 -5.92 14.18 -39.99
N ASN A 12 -4.77 13.60 -39.64
CA ASN A 12 -4.58 12.16 -39.51
C ASN A 12 -4.24 11.83 -38.06
N PHE A 13 -4.88 10.79 -37.52
CA PHE A 13 -4.59 10.35 -36.15
C PHE A 13 -4.74 8.84 -36.01
N GLU A 14 -3.72 8.20 -35.44
CA GLU A 14 -3.72 6.79 -35.12
C GLU A 14 -3.48 6.54 -33.63
N ILE A 15 -4.09 5.48 -33.11
CA ILE A 15 -3.82 4.94 -31.77
C ILE A 15 -3.21 3.58 -31.90
N LYS A 16 -2.04 3.40 -31.27
CA LYS A 16 -1.35 2.11 -31.19
C LYS A 16 -1.31 1.63 -29.73
N ILE A 17 -1.64 0.36 -29.53
CA ILE A 17 -1.56 -0.27 -28.21
C ILE A 17 -0.24 -1.03 -28.15
N ASN A 18 0.62 -0.65 -27.17
CA ASN A 18 1.83 -1.40 -26.85
C ASN A 18 1.64 -2.13 -25.53
N ARG A 19 1.82 -3.46 -25.52
CA ARG A 19 1.68 -4.29 -24.33
C ARG A 19 3.06 -4.52 -23.72
N GLY A 20 3.21 -4.13 -22.43
CA GLY A 20 4.40 -4.39 -21.63
C GLY A 20 4.23 -5.63 -20.75
N GLY A 21 5.30 -6.00 -20.03
CA GLY A 21 5.30 -7.11 -19.06
C GLY A 21 4.67 -6.79 -17.71
N GLY A 22 4.17 -5.57 -17.48
CA GLY A 22 3.54 -5.18 -16.22
C GLY A 22 4.52 -4.81 -15.10
N ALA A 23 5.81 -4.60 -15.40
CA ALA A 23 6.79 -4.19 -14.40
C ALA A 23 6.45 -2.80 -13.83
N PHE A 24 6.41 -2.69 -12.51
CA PHE A 24 6.08 -1.44 -11.81
C PHE A 24 7.03 -0.29 -12.14
N VAL A 25 8.33 -0.59 -12.28
CA VAL A 25 9.35 0.39 -12.69
C VAL A 25 9.05 1.04 -14.05
N CYS A 26 8.37 0.34 -14.96
CA CYS A 26 7.96 0.89 -16.26
C CYS A 26 6.83 1.93 -16.16
N GLY A 27 6.30 2.22 -14.97
CA GLY A 27 5.48 3.40 -14.69
C GLY A 27 6.28 4.71 -14.70
N GLU A 28 7.61 4.64 -14.53
CA GLU A 28 8.51 5.79 -14.71
C GLU A 28 8.65 6.12 -16.20
N SER A 29 8.59 7.40 -16.53
CA SER A 29 8.49 7.89 -17.92
C SER A 29 9.57 7.35 -18.85
N SER A 30 10.82 7.42 -18.44
CA SER A 30 11.95 7.02 -19.29
C SER A 30 12.11 5.48 -19.36
N ALA A 31 11.72 4.77 -18.31
CA ALA A 31 11.63 3.32 -18.31
C ALA A 31 10.51 2.82 -19.24
N LEU A 32 9.36 3.52 -19.25
CA LEU A 32 8.26 3.26 -20.16
C LEU A 32 8.70 3.42 -21.62
N PHE A 33 9.39 4.50 -21.96
CA PHE A 33 9.92 4.69 -23.33
C PHE A 33 10.87 3.58 -23.72
N ALA A 34 11.83 3.23 -22.85
CA ALA A 34 12.76 2.14 -23.10
C ALA A 34 12.04 0.81 -23.35
N SER A 35 11.01 0.52 -22.58
CA SER A 35 10.17 -0.69 -22.73
C SER A 35 9.42 -0.71 -24.08
N ILE A 36 8.81 0.42 -24.48
CA ILE A 36 8.11 0.54 -25.76
C ILE A 36 9.08 0.40 -26.94
N GLU A 37 10.30 0.88 -26.79
CA GLU A 37 11.36 0.76 -27.80
C GLU A 37 12.02 -0.62 -27.87
N GLY A 38 11.57 -1.58 -27.04
CA GLY A 38 12.12 -2.93 -26.98
C GLY A 38 13.45 -3.05 -26.24
N ARG A 39 13.80 -2.03 -25.45
CA ARG A 39 14.97 -2.02 -24.58
C ARG A 39 14.57 -2.42 -23.14
N ILE A 40 15.57 -2.66 -22.30
CA ILE A 40 15.34 -2.89 -20.87
C ILE A 40 14.63 -1.68 -20.27
N GLY A 41 13.51 -1.92 -19.57
CA GLY A 41 12.69 -0.90 -18.91
C GLY A 41 13.35 -0.34 -17.65
N GLU A 42 14.45 0.38 -17.81
CA GLU A 42 15.16 1.05 -16.73
C GLU A 42 15.20 2.57 -16.91
N PRO A 43 15.14 3.35 -15.81
CA PRO A 43 15.11 4.81 -15.88
C PRO A 43 16.45 5.40 -16.31
N ARG A 44 16.37 6.56 -16.95
CA ARG A 44 17.51 7.45 -17.22
C ARG A 44 17.48 8.66 -16.29
N ALA A 45 18.59 9.39 -16.24
CA ALA A 45 18.69 10.63 -15.46
C ALA A 45 17.69 11.68 -15.96
N LYS A 46 17.09 12.45 -15.02
CA LYS A 46 15.97 13.36 -15.30
C LYS A 46 16.35 14.71 -15.93
N TYR A 47 17.63 14.98 -16.21
CA TYR A 47 18.05 16.20 -16.89
C TYR A 47 17.66 16.23 -18.37
N VAL A 48 17.17 15.13 -18.94
CA VAL A 48 16.63 15.05 -20.30
C VAL A 48 15.12 14.92 -20.20
N HIS A 49 14.38 15.97 -20.54
CA HIS A 49 12.93 15.95 -20.52
C HIS A 49 12.33 15.17 -21.69
N ALA A 50 11.19 14.57 -21.48
CA ALA A 50 10.46 13.82 -22.52
C ALA A 50 10.03 14.74 -23.68
N THR A 51 9.75 16.00 -23.40
CA THR A 51 9.42 17.04 -24.38
C THR A 51 10.57 17.39 -25.31
N ASP A 52 11.82 17.16 -24.87
CA ASP A 52 13.00 17.37 -25.69
C ASP A 52 13.40 16.08 -26.40
N LYS A 53 13.47 14.99 -25.64
CA LYS A 53 13.93 13.67 -26.12
C LYS A 53 13.17 12.54 -25.42
N GLY A 54 12.00 12.19 -25.93
CA GLY A 54 11.13 11.13 -25.42
C GLY A 54 11.22 9.83 -26.21
N LEU A 55 10.09 9.28 -26.62
CA LEU A 55 9.96 8.03 -27.35
C LEU A 55 10.63 8.15 -28.74
N PHE A 56 11.50 7.18 -29.06
CA PHE A 56 12.34 7.15 -30.28
C PHE A 56 13.13 8.45 -30.47
N ASP A 57 13.62 9.02 -29.37
CA ASP A 57 14.35 10.28 -29.33
C ASP A 57 13.60 11.50 -29.89
N LYS A 58 12.27 11.43 -29.95
CA LYS A 58 11.41 12.52 -30.42
C LYS A 58 10.73 13.24 -29.26
N PRO A 59 10.39 14.53 -29.38
CA PRO A 59 9.55 15.22 -28.42
C PRO A 59 8.26 14.43 -28.14
N THR A 60 8.01 14.14 -26.87
CA THR A 60 6.89 13.26 -26.46
C THR A 60 6.12 13.87 -25.31
N ASN A 61 4.80 13.95 -25.45
CA ASN A 61 3.89 14.29 -24.38
C ASN A 61 3.39 12.98 -23.72
N LEU A 62 3.61 12.85 -22.43
CA LEU A 62 3.23 11.68 -21.64
C LEU A 62 2.32 12.10 -20.48
N ASN A 63 1.15 11.50 -20.39
CA ASN A 63 0.20 11.69 -19.30
C ASN A 63 -0.47 10.38 -18.90
N ASN A 64 -0.98 10.33 -17.66
CA ASN A 64 -1.81 9.23 -17.20
C ASN A 64 -3.09 9.10 -18.01
N VAL A 65 -3.61 7.88 -18.11
CA VAL A 65 -4.88 7.60 -18.81
C VAL A 65 -6.04 8.39 -18.19
N GLU A 66 -6.10 8.54 -16.88
CA GLU A 66 -7.11 9.35 -16.19
C GLU A 66 -7.06 10.82 -16.61
N THR A 67 -5.86 11.39 -16.76
CA THR A 67 -5.67 12.75 -17.31
C THR A 67 -6.22 12.84 -18.73
N TRP A 68 -5.86 11.90 -19.61
CA TRP A 68 -6.36 11.88 -20.99
C TRP A 68 -7.88 11.69 -21.04
N ALA A 69 -8.49 10.91 -20.14
CA ALA A 69 -9.93 10.70 -20.08
C ALA A 69 -10.71 11.98 -19.71
N ASN A 70 -10.10 12.89 -18.96
CA ASN A 70 -10.71 14.17 -18.60
C ASN A 70 -10.65 15.21 -19.74
N VAL A 71 -9.66 15.14 -20.64
CA VAL A 71 -9.46 16.14 -21.69
C VAL A 71 -10.70 16.34 -22.59
N PRO A 72 -11.37 15.29 -23.11
CA PRO A 72 -12.58 15.47 -23.91
C PRO A 72 -13.71 16.19 -23.18
N LEU A 73 -13.89 15.88 -21.88
CA LEU A 73 -14.91 16.51 -21.04
C LEU A 73 -14.60 17.99 -20.78
N ILE A 74 -13.32 18.32 -20.59
CA ILE A 74 -12.89 19.72 -20.40
C ILE A 74 -13.10 20.52 -21.68
N ILE A 75 -12.80 19.94 -22.85
CA ILE A 75 -13.03 20.59 -24.14
C ILE A 75 -14.53 20.81 -24.40
N ASP A 76 -15.37 19.83 -24.07
CA ASP A 76 -16.83 19.89 -24.28
C ASP A 76 -17.52 20.87 -23.32
N ARG A 77 -17.18 20.84 -22.03
CA ARG A 77 -17.87 21.58 -20.96
C ARG A 77 -17.20 22.87 -20.54
N GLY A 78 -15.95 23.06 -20.94
CA GLY A 78 -15.14 24.23 -20.61
C GLY A 78 -14.30 24.05 -19.33
N ALA A 79 -13.27 24.88 -19.23
CA ALA A 79 -12.32 24.86 -18.10
C ALA A 79 -13.00 25.28 -16.78
N ASP A 80 -13.92 26.25 -16.84
CA ASP A 80 -14.65 26.74 -15.66
C ASP A 80 -15.49 25.64 -15.00
N TRP A 81 -16.10 24.77 -15.80
CA TRP A 81 -16.79 23.60 -15.28
C TRP A 81 -15.82 22.67 -14.53
N TYR A 82 -14.67 22.35 -15.11
CA TYR A 82 -13.71 21.43 -14.48
C TYR A 82 -13.13 22.02 -13.18
N GLN A 83 -12.77 23.29 -13.20
CA GLN A 83 -12.18 23.95 -12.02
C GLN A 83 -13.21 24.21 -10.90
N SER A 84 -14.52 24.14 -11.19
CA SER A 84 -15.58 24.23 -10.17
C SER A 84 -15.67 22.99 -9.28
N ILE A 85 -15.02 21.88 -9.68
CA ILE A 85 -14.97 20.62 -8.94
C ILE A 85 -13.60 20.49 -8.28
N GLY A 86 -13.55 20.10 -7.00
CA GLY A 86 -12.30 19.86 -6.28
C GLY A 86 -11.86 21.02 -5.39
N THR A 87 -10.59 20.99 -4.99
CA THR A 87 -9.95 21.97 -4.09
C THR A 87 -9.32 23.12 -4.90
N GLU A 88 -8.67 24.04 -4.21
CA GLU A 88 -7.94 25.14 -4.87
C GLU A 88 -6.80 24.61 -5.76
N ASN A 89 -6.04 23.61 -5.28
CA ASN A 89 -4.86 23.08 -5.96
C ASN A 89 -5.09 21.77 -6.70
N SER A 90 -6.16 21.04 -6.39
CA SER A 90 -6.49 19.75 -7.00
C SER A 90 -7.90 19.78 -7.60
N LYS A 91 -7.98 19.93 -8.92
CA LYS A 91 -9.24 20.09 -9.65
C LYS A 91 -9.78 18.77 -10.20
N GLY A 92 -11.10 18.73 -10.39
CA GLY A 92 -11.80 17.61 -10.97
C GLY A 92 -12.10 16.49 -10.00
N THR A 93 -12.21 15.28 -10.53
CA THR A 93 -12.49 14.05 -9.79
C THR A 93 -11.26 13.14 -9.75
N LYS A 94 -11.30 12.16 -8.87
CA LYS A 94 -10.29 11.10 -8.77
C LYS A 94 -10.95 9.74 -8.61
N ILE A 95 -10.46 8.75 -9.35
CA ILE A 95 -10.88 7.37 -9.19
C ILE A 95 -9.99 6.70 -8.13
N PHE A 96 -10.63 6.11 -7.11
CA PHE A 96 -9.95 5.29 -6.10
C PHE A 96 -10.30 3.81 -6.25
N SER A 97 -9.27 2.98 -6.11
CA SER A 97 -9.42 1.53 -5.90
C SER A 97 -9.49 1.29 -4.39
N LEU A 98 -10.70 1.10 -3.89
CA LEU A 98 -10.99 0.93 -2.47
C LEU A 98 -10.97 -0.55 -2.11
N VAL A 99 -10.00 -0.96 -1.28
CA VAL A 99 -9.75 -2.36 -0.93
C VAL A 99 -9.29 -2.51 0.52
N GLY A 100 -9.08 -3.74 0.97
CA GLY A 100 -8.60 -4.07 2.31
C GLY A 100 -9.73 -4.37 3.29
N LYS A 101 -9.64 -3.87 4.51
CA LYS A 101 -10.62 -4.09 5.58
C LYS A 101 -11.76 -3.08 5.49
N ILE A 102 -12.59 -3.25 4.47
CA ILE A 102 -13.72 -2.37 4.17
C ILE A 102 -14.91 -3.19 3.68
N ASN A 103 -16.14 -2.76 3.95
CA ASN A 103 -17.35 -3.52 3.58
C ASN A 103 -17.58 -3.52 2.06
N ASN A 104 -17.46 -2.37 1.39
CA ASN A 104 -17.67 -2.23 -0.05
C ASN A 104 -16.32 -2.04 -0.75
N THR A 105 -15.83 -3.07 -1.41
CA THR A 105 -14.63 -3.01 -2.23
C THR A 105 -14.96 -2.68 -3.67
N GLY A 106 -14.12 -1.92 -4.36
CA GLY A 106 -14.31 -1.60 -5.78
C GLY A 106 -13.66 -0.30 -6.21
N LEU A 107 -14.04 0.17 -7.40
CA LEU A 107 -13.65 1.48 -7.90
C LEU A 107 -14.72 2.50 -7.55
N VAL A 108 -14.28 3.66 -7.08
CA VAL A 108 -15.14 4.79 -6.76
C VAL A 108 -14.55 6.07 -7.35
N GLU A 109 -15.38 6.86 -8.04
CA GLU A 109 -15.03 8.19 -8.49
C GLU A 109 -15.59 9.22 -7.52
N VAL A 110 -14.73 10.11 -7.01
CA VAL A 110 -15.09 11.15 -6.04
C VAL A 110 -14.52 12.49 -6.46
N PRO A 111 -15.16 13.62 -6.10
CA PRO A 111 -14.56 14.93 -6.28
C PRO A 111 -13.31 15.06 -5.41
N MET A 112 -12.29 15.70 -5.95
CA MET A 112 -11.13 16.09 -5.15
C MET A 112 -11.59 16.95 -3.98
N GLY A 113 -10.99 16.74 -2.81
CA GLY A 113 -11.38 17.43 -1.56
C GLY A 113 -12.39 16.68 -0.68
N MET A 114 -13.00 15.59 -1.16
CA MET A 114 -13.76 14.68 -0.29
C MET A 114 -12.84 14.15 0.80
N THR A 115 -13.33 13.98 2.03
CA THR A 115 -12.52 13.49 3.14
C THR A 115 -12.30 11.98 3.06
N LEU A 116 -11.19 11.50 3.64
CA LEU A 116 -10.94 10.07 3.78
C LEU A 116 -12.06 9.38 4.56
N ARG A 117 -12.66 10.07 5.54
CA ARG A 117 -13.79 9.57 6.31
C ARG A 117 -15.01 9.30 5.44
N GLU A 118 -15.44 10.27 4.64
CA GLU A 118 -16.57 10.11 3.73
C GLU A 118 -16.35 8.96 2.75
N ILE A 119 -15.16 8.84 2.18
CA ILE A 119 -14.84 7.75 1.25
C ILE A 119 -14.91 6.39 1.95
N ILE A 120 -14.32 6.27 3.15
CA ILE A 120 -14.22 4.98 3.86
C ILE A 120 -15.56 4.58 4.49
N TYR A 121 -16.28 5.51 5.11
CA TYR A 121 -17.48 5.16 5.87
C TYR A 121 -18.77 5.33 5.04
N ASP A 122 -18.95 6.45 4.34
CA ASP A 122 -20.21 6.70 3.64
C ASP A 122 -20.28 5.92 2.33
N ILE A 123 -19.18 5.84 1.58
CA ILE A 123 -19.13 5.08 0.31
C ILE A 123 -18.69 3.63 0.58
N GLY A 124 -17.60 3.45 1.29
CA GLY A 124 -17.02 2.15 1.60
C GLY A 124 -17.79 1.32 2.63
N GLY A 125 -18.77 1.91 3.32
CA GLY A 125 -19.60 1.23 4.32
C GLY A 125 -18.87 0.89 5.62
N GLY A 126 -17.70 1.49 5.87
CA GLY A 126 -16.91 1.32 7.09
C GLY A 126 -16.22 -0.04 7.21
N ILE A 127 -15.72 -0.33 8.41
CA ILE A 127 -14.90 -1.49 8.71
C ILE A 127 -15.78 -2.72 9.00
N PRO A 128 -15.49 -3.90 8.41
CA PRO A 128 -16.26 -5.12 8.65
C PRO A 128 -16.28 -5.54 10.13
N ASN A 129 -17.38 -6.16 10.55
CA ASN A 129 -17.55 -6.72 11.90
C ASN A 129 -17.43 -5.69 13.03
N ASN A 130 -17.77 -4.42 12.78
CA ASN A 130 -17.68 -3.32 13.74
C ASN A 130 -16.29 -3.15 14.38
N ARG A 131 -15.22 -3.54 13.66
CA ARG A 131 -13.86 -3.34 14.11
C ARG A 131 -13.46 -1.87 14.00
N LYS A 132 -12.41 -1.52 14.72
CA LYS A 132 -11.87 -0.17 14.69
C LYS A 132 -10.99 0.03 13.46
N PHE A 133 -11.15 1.17 12.83
CA PHE A 133 -10.21 1.63 11.81
C PHE A 133 -8.84 1.86 12.45
N LYS A 134 -7.78 1.51 11.75
CA LYS A 134 -6.40 1.74 12.19
C LYS A 134 -5.67 2.72 11.28
N ALA A 135 -5.64 2.41 10.00
CA ALA A 135 -4.96 3.23 9.00
C ALA A 135 -5.53 3.00 7.61
N VAL A 136 -5.22 3.90 6.70
CA VAL A 136 -5.40 3.73 5.26
C VAL A 136 -4.07 4.01 4.54
N GLN A 137 -3.64 3.08 3.70
CA GLN A 137 -2.53 3.29 2.77
C GLN A 137 -3.07 3.96 1.51
N THR A 138 -2.54 5.12 1.15
CA THR A 138 -2.83 5.80 -0.12
C THR A 138 -1.59 5.82 -1.01
N GLY A 139 -1.79 5.99 -2.32
CA GLY A 139 -0.69 6.07 -3.28
C GLY A 139 -0.07 4.72 -3.70
N GLY A 140 -0.73 3.61 -3.34
CA GLY A 140 -0.22 2.26 -3.65
C GLY A 140 0.99 1.85 -2.81
N PRO A 141 1.81 0.87 -3.28
CA PRO A 141 2.90 0.30 -2.48
C PRO A 141 3.97 1.29 -2.03
N SER A 142 4.20 2.36 -2.80
CA SER A 142 5.19 3.40 -2.49
C SER A 142 4.59 4.65 -1.83
N GLY A 143 3.33 4.59 -1.43
CA GLY A 143 2.67 5.63 -0.65
C GLY A 143 2.88 5.46 0.85
N GLY A 144 2.06 6.13 1.67
CA GLY A 144 2.18 6.09 3.13
C GLY A 144 0.88 5.71 3.83
N CYS A 145 1.01 5.25 5.06
CA CYS A 145 -0.09 4.92 5.95
C CYS A 145 -0.58 6.16 6.70
N ILE A 146 -1.86 6.43 6.65
CA ILE A 146 -2.51 7.58 7.30
C ILE A 146 -3.38 7.05 8.45
N PRO A 147 -3.13 7.43 9.72
CA PRO A 147 -3.86 6.93 10.88
C PRO A 147 -5.21 7.64 11.08
N GLU A 148 -6.04 7.09 11.98
CA GLU A 148 -7.41 7.54 12.29
C GLU A 148 -7.53 9.05 12.55
N LYS A 149 -6.57 9.64 13.23
CA LYS A 149 -6.59 11.08 13.58
C LYS A 149 -6.62 12.03 12.39
N TYR A 150 -6.33 11.53 11.18
CA TYR A 150 -6.34 12.30 9.93
C TYR A 150 -7.45 11.86 8.96
N LEU A 151 -8.45 11.11 9.41
CA LEU A 151 -9.58 10.71 8.58
C LEU A 151 -10.35 11.87 7.96
N ASP A 152 -10.35 13.02 8.62
CA ASP A 152 -11.04 14.24 8.15
C ASP A 152 -10.19 15.08 7.17
N SER A 153 -8.99 14.58 6.80
CA SER A 153 -8.18 15.21 5.77
C SER A 153 -8.79 14.97 4.38
N PRO A 154 -8.82 16.01 3.52
CA PRO A 154 -9.32 15.88 2.17
C PRO A 154 -8.37 15.06 1.29
N VAL A 155 -8.92 14.33 0.32
CA VAL A 155 -8.11 13.72 -0.75
C VAL A 155 -7.69 14.81 -1.73
N ASP A 156 -6.47 15.25 -1.54
CA ASP A 156 -5.81 16.32 -2.25
C ASP A 156 -4.33 15.96 -2.41
N PHE A 157 -3.68 16.34 -3.52
CA PHE A 157 -2.28 15.98 -3.77
C PHE A 157 -1.34 16.53 -2.72
N ASP A 158 -1.54 17.79 -2.33
CA ASP A 158 -0.68 18.46 -1.35
C ASP A 158 -0.95 17.95 0.07
N GLU A 159 -2.23 17.77 0.43
CA GLU A 159 -2.60 17.34 1.78
C GLU A 159 -2.12 15.91 2.07
N LEU A 160 -2.29 14.98 1.14
CA LEU A 160 -1.79 13.62 1.32
C LEU A 160 -0.25 13.58 1.39
N THR A 161 0.43 14.44 0.64
CA THR A 161 1.89 14.56 0.68
C THR A 161 2.39 15.11 2.02
N LYS A 162 1.72 16.11 2.60
CA LYS A 162 2.04 16.65 3.94
C LYS A 162 1.93 15.57 5.04
N LEU A 163 1.05 14.60 4.86
CA LEU A 163 0.89 13.48 5.77
C LEU A 163 1.95 12.38 5.60
N GLY A 164 2.89 12.53 4.66
CA GLY A 164 3.92 11.52 4.36
C GLY A 164 3.40 10.37 3.51
N SER A 165 2.30 10.61 2.79
CA SER A 165 1.73 9.69 1.81
C SER A 165 1.75 10.31 0.41
N MET A 166 0.93 9.82 -0.49
CA MET A 166 0.73 10.40 -1.82
C MET A 166 -0.65 9.99 -2.38
N MET A 167 -1.09 10.70 -3.41
CA MET A 167 -2.28 10.33 -4.17
C MET A 167 -2.04 9.09 -5.04
N GLY A 168 -0.89 9.05 -5.72
CA GLY A 168 -0.58 8.02 -6.71
C GLY A 168 -1.67 7.88 -7.77
N SER A 169 -1.93 6.66 -8.22
CA SER A 169 -3.01 6.35 -9.16
C SER A 169 -4.36 6.06 -8.47
N GLY A 170 -4.50 6.36 -7.18
CA GLY A 170 -5.75 6.19 -6.44
C GLY A 170 -5.90 4.85 -5.72
N GLY A 171 -4.81 4.14 -5.45
CA GLY A 171 -4.86 2.97 -4.56
C GLY A 171 -5.18 3.40 -3.13
N MET A 172 -6.18 2.77 -2.51
CA MET A 172 -6.61 3.04 -1.14
C MET A 172 -6.87 1.71 -0.42
N ILE A 173 -5.96 1.34 0.51
CA ILE A 173 -6.00 0.07 1.23
C ILE A 173 -6.33 0.35 2.69
N VAL A 174 -7.52 -0.03 3.11
CA VAL A 174 -8.02 0.20 4.47
C VAL A 174 -7.59 -0.93 5.40
N MET A 175 -7.18 -0.58 6.62
CA MET A 175 -6.67 -1.47 7.65
C MET A 175 -7.44 -1.31 8.96
N ASP A 176 -7.68 -2.42 9.66
CA ASP A 176 -8.31 -2.48 10.97
C ASP A 176 -7.28 -2.71 12.11
N GLU A 177 -7.74 -2.71 13.35
CA GLU A 177 -6.92 -2.91 14.55
C GLU A 177 -6.08 -4.19 14.55
N ARG A 178 -6.44 -5.20 13.74
CA ARG A 178 -5.71 -6.47 13.63
C ARG A 178 -4.59 -6.46 12.59
N ASN A 179 -4.32 -5.34 11.94
CA ASN A 179 -3.15 -5.20 11.10
C ASN A 179 -1.93 -4.80 11.96
N CYS A 180 -0.81 -5.45 11.74
CA CYS A 180 0.49 -5.03 12.29
C CYS A 180 1.14 -4.03 11.34
N MET A 181 1.47 -2.84 11.82
CA MET A 181 2.00 -1.79 10.94
C MET A 181 3.46 -2.05 10.55
N VAL A 182 4.21 -2.82 11.33
CA VAL A 182 5.56 -3.28 10.96
C VAL A 182 5.49 -4.28 9.81
N ASP A 183 4.54 -5.23 9.87
CA ASP A 183 4.32 -6.21 8.82
C ASP A 183 3.77 -5.57 7.54
N VAL A 184 2.93 -4.54 7.67
CA VAL A 184 2.44 -3.73 6.53
C VAL A 184 3.61 -3.02 5.82
N ALA A 185 4.50 -2.37 6.57
CA ALA A 185 5.71 -1.75 6.00
C ALA A 185 6.59 -2.79 5.29
N ARG A 186 6.81 -3.93 5.94
CA ARG A 186 7.55 -5.07 5.38
C ARG A 186 6.94 -5.57 4.06
N TYR A 187 5.63 -5.75 4.02
CA TYR A 187 4.90 -6.23 2.84
C TYR A 187 5.09 -5.30 1.64
N PHE A 188 4.90 -3.99 1.83
CA PHE A 188 5.08 -3.03 0.74
C PHE A 188 6.54 -2.91 0.31
N LEU A 189 7.47 -2.97 1.26
CA LEU A 189 8.88 -2.89 0.95
C LEU A 189 9.37 -4.10 0.14
N LYS A 190 8.90 -5.32 0.45
CA LYS A 190 9.19 -6.53 -0.33
C LYS A 190 8.67 -6.44 -1.77
N PHE A 191 7.51 -5.82 -1.97
CA PHE A 191 7.03 -5.53 -3.32
C PHE A 191 7.99 -4.59 -4.05
N LEU A 192 8.42 -3.51 -3.42
CA LEU A 192 9.33 -2.52 -4.04
C LEU A 192 10.72 -3.09 -4.30
N GLU A 193 11.21 -3.98 -3.44
CA GLU A 193 12.44 -4.76 -3.65
C GLU A 193 12.32 -5.61 -4.92
N ALA A 194 11.24 -6.38 -5.06
CA ALA A 194 11.01 -7.26 -6.22
C ALA A 194 10.83 -6.47 -7.53
N GLU A 195 10.33 -5.25 -7.47
CA GLU A 195 10.08 -4.37 -8.62
C GLU A 195 11.24 -3.42 -8.94
N SER A 196 12.32 -3.44 -8.15
CA SER A 196 13.51 -2.63 -8.40
C SER A 196 14.20 -3.07 -9.69
N CYS A 197 14.53 -2.13 -10.57
CA CYS A 197 15.30 -2.43 -11.77
C CYS A 197 16.79 -2.76 -11.49
N GLY A 198 17.27 -2.56 -10.25
CA GLY A 198 18.63 -2.86 -9.83
C GLY A 198 19.70 -1.85 -10.28
N LYS A 199 19.33 -0.75 -10.97
CA LYS A 199 20.30 0.16 -11.57
C LYS A 199 21.10 0.99 -10.57
N CYS A 200 20.47 1.59 -9.57
CA CYS A 200 21.15 2.42 -8.58
C CYS A 200 21.29 1.70 -7.23
N THR A 201 22.48 1.77 -6.64
CA THR A 201 22.84 1.11 -5.38
C THR A 201 21.88 1.44 -4.21
N PRO A 202 21.50 2.71 -3.96
CA PRO A 202 20.60 3.02 -2.85
C PRO A 202 19.26 2.27 -2.93
N CYS A 203 18.67 2.17 -4.12
CA CYS A 203 17.44 1.39 -4.31
C CYS A 203 17.72 -0.12 -4.26
N ARG A 204 18.66 -0.65 -5.07
CA ARG A 204 18.92 -2.08 -5.19
C ARG A 204 19.31 -2.71 -3.84
N ASP A 205 20.33 -2.16 -3.19
CA ASP A 205 20.89 -2.73 -1.97
C ASP A 205 20.19 -2.18 -0.71
N GLY A 206 19.84 -0.89 -0.72
CA GLY A 206 19.23 -0.24 0.44
C GLY A 206 17.82 -0.74 0.74
N VAL A 207 16.95 -0.88 -0.26
CA VAL A 207 15.59 -1.41 -0.08
C VAL A 207 15.64 -2.85 0.44
N GLN A 208 16.54 -3.68 -0.09
CA GLN A 208 16.76 -5.04 0.39
C GLN A 208 17.21 -5.06 1.86
N GLN A 209 18.17 -4.21 2.24
CA GLN A 209 18.67 -4.16 3.63
C GLN A 209 17.60 -3.68 4.62
N MET A 210 16.76 -2.70 4.24
CA MET A 210 15.59 -2.35 5.05
C MET A 210 14.63 -3.54 5.21
N GLY A 211 14.43 -4.33 4.14
CA GLY A 211 13.63 -5.55 4.17
C GLY A 211 14.15 -6.56 5.20
N VAL A 212 15.47 -6.79 5.24
CA VAL A 212 16.14 -7.66 6.24
C VAL A 212 15.90 -7.17 7.66
N ILE A 213 15.98 -5.85 7.90
CA ILE A 213 15.70 -5.28 9.24
C ILE A 213 14.24 -5.50 9.64
N LEU A 214 13.29 -5.23 8.75
CA LEU A 214 11.87 -5.44 9.03
C LEU A 214 11.52 -6.93 9.23
N ASP A 215 12.14 -7.83 8.46
CA ASP A 215 11.97 -9.28 8.64
C ASP A 215 12.38 -9.68 10.05
N ARG A 216 13.60 -9.33 10.49
CA ARG A 216 14.06 -9.69 11.85
C ARG A 216 13.22 -9.06 12.96
N ILE A 217 12.68 -7.84 12.76
CA ILE A 217 11.77 -7.23 13.74
C ILE A 217 10.47 -8.05 13.84
N CYS A 218 9.89 -8.47 12.72
CA CYS A 218 8.68 -9.29 12.69
C CYS A 218 8.92 -10.73 13.19
N GLU A 219 10.15 -11.24 13.10
CA GLU A 219 10.58 -12.54 13.58
C GLU A 219 10.98 -12.56 15.06
N GLY A 220 10.90 -11.41 15.76
CA GLY A 220 11.24 -11.29 17.17
C GLY A 220 12.75 -11.09 17.43
N GLU A 221 13.54 -10.97 16.40
CA GLU A 221 14.99 -10.78 16.44
C GLU A 221 15.41 -9.30 16.33
N GLY A 222 14.44 -8.39 16.36
CA GLY A 222 14.66 -6.94 16.33
C GLY A 222 15.58 -6.48 17.46
N LYS A 223 16.45 -5.52 17.17
CA LYS A 223 17.49 -5.01 18.05
C LYS A 223 17.28 -3.53 18.34
N GLU A 224 17.74 -3.08 19.49
CA GLU A 224 17.83 -1.66 19.80
C GLU A 224 18.67 -0.94 18.72
N GLY A 225 18.20 0.23 18.24
CA GLY A 225 18.80 0.97 17.15
C GLY A 225 18.30 0.61 15.73
N ASP A 226 17.45 -0.42 15.58
CA ASP A 226 16.89 -0.80 14.29
C ASP A 226 15.99 0.28 13.70
N ILE A 227 15.20 0.96 14.54
CA ILE A 227 14.30 2.03 14.10
C ILE A 227 15.12 3.20 13.56
N GLU A 228 16.12 3.65 14.29
CA GLU A 228 17.01 4.75 13.89
C GLU A 228 17.80 4.39 12.62
N THR A 229 18.19 3.13 12.49
CA THR A 229 18.86 2.63 11.27
C THR A 229 17.91 2.67 10.08
N LEU A 230 16.64 2.26 10.23
CA LEU A 230 15.63 2.36 9.19
C LEU A 230 15.38 3.81 8.78
N GLU A 231 15.24 4.73 9.74
CA GLU A 231 15.04 6.15 9.48
C GLU A 231 16.20 6.74 8.66
N TRP A 232 17.46 6.48 9.08
CA TRP A 232 18.65 6.90 8.35
C TRP A 232 18.74 6.30 6.94
N MET A 233 18.46 5.02 6.79
CA MET A 233 18.46 4.35 5.48
C MET A 233 17.38 4.93 4.55
N CYS A 234 16.20 5.23 5.10
CA CYS A 234 15.11 5.85 4.35
C CYS A 234 15.53 7.18 3.72
N GLU A 235 16.18 8.05 4.48
CA GLU A 235 16.70 9.34 3.97
C GLU A 235 17.73 9.11 2.86
N THR A 236 18.71 8.22 3.11
CA THR A 236 19.77 7.90 2.15
C THR A 236 19.21 7.34 0.83
N ILE A 237 18.21 6.47 0.90
CA ILE A 237 17.60 5.85 -0.28
C ILE A 237 16.77 6.87 -1.05
N ALA A 238 15.99 7.70 -0.35
CA ALA A 238 15.18 8.74 -0.97
C ALA A 238 16.05 9.71 -1.78
N ASP A 239 17.13 10.20 -1.19
CA ASP A 239 18.02 11.19 -1.80
C ASP A 239 18.93 10.61 -2.89
N GLY A 240 19.41 9.38 -2.70
CA GLY A 240 20.38 8.76 -3.61
C GLY A 240 19.77 8.00 -4.78
N SER A 241 18.45 7.80 -4.82
CA SER A 241 17.79 7.01 -5.87
C SER A 241 17.54 7.79 -7.15
N LEU A 242 17.76 7.13 -8.30
CA LEU A 242 17.66 7.75 -9.63
C LEU A 242 16.21 8.10 -10.02
N CYS A 243 15.23 7.32 -9.58
CA CYS A 243 13.83 7.47 -9.98
C CYS A 243 12.87 7.41 -8.78
N ALA A 244 11.60 7.71 -9.05
CA ALA A 244 10.58 7.75 -8.02
C ALA A 244 10.33 6.41 -7.31
N LEU A 245 10.63 5.24 -7.92
CA LEU A 245 10.49 3.96 -7.24
C LEU A 245 11.37 3.92 -5.98
N GLY A 246 12.68 4.13 -6.12
CA GLY A 246 13.57 4.19 -4.96
C GLY A 246 13.34 5.43 -4.09
N GLY A 247 13.06 6.59 -4.71
CA GLY A 247 12.80 7.83 -3.97
C GLY A 247 11.55 7.79 -3.07
N SER A 248 10.57 6.94 -3.39
CA SER A 248 9.35 6.78 -2.60
C SER A 248 9.25 5.44 -1.84
N ALA A 249 10.16 4.50 -2.09
CA ALA A 249 10.22 3.23 -1.37
C ALA A 249 10.27 3.39 0.18
N PRO A 250 10.89 4.44 0.73
CA PRO A 250 10.88 4.72 2.16
C PRO A 250 9.52 5.09 2.76
N ASN A 251 8.56 5.59 1.98
CA ASN A 251 7.31 6.15 2.51
C ASN A 251 6.51 5.18 3.40
N PRO A 252 6.29 3.91 3.04
CA PRO A 252 5.58 2.97 3.91
C PRO A 252 6.28 2.78 5.26
N VAL A 253 7.62 2.74 5.26
CA VAL A 253 8.43 2.58 6.47
C VAL A 253 8.38 3.83 7.32
N LEU A 254 8.67 4.99 6.75
CA LEU A 254 8.66 6.28 7.47
C LEU A 254 7.29 6.62 8.04
N SER A 255 6.21 6.42 7.27
CA SER A 255 4.86 6.72 7.75
C SER A 255 4.43 5.79 8.87
N THR A 256 4.78 4.49 8.81
CA THR A 256 4.47 3.55 9.90
C THR A 256 5.32 3.82 11.14
N ILE A 257 6.61 4.14 11.01
CA ILE A 257 7.43 4.57 12.16
C ILE A 257 6.88 5.87 12.76
N ARG A 258 6.54 6.87 11.94
CA ARG A 258 6.02 8.16 12.39
C ARG A 258 4.76 8.06 13.21
N PHE A 259 3.84 7.18 12.84
CA PHE A 259 2.50 7.13 13.41
C PHE A 259 2.24 5.93 14.32
N PHE A 260 3.09 4.90 14.26
CA PHE A 260 2.94 3.63 14.98
C PHE A 260 4.28 3.14 15.53
N ARG A 261 5.12 4.08 15.99
CA ARG A 261 6.45 3.76 16.57
C ARG A 261 6.33 2.81 17.77
N ASP A 262 5.27 2.92 18.54
CA ASP A 262 4.93 2.05 19.65
C ASP A 262 4.83 0.58 19.25
N GLU A 263 4.31 0.28 18.05
CA GLU A 263 4.28 -1.10 17.56
C GLU A 263 5.68 -1.62 17.25
N TYR A 264 6.57 -0.81 16.67
CA TYR A 264 7.97 -1.18 16.44
C TYR A 264 8.68 -1.45 17.76
N GLU A 265 8.49 -0.58 18.74
CA GLU A 265 9.08 -0.73 20.08
C GLU A 265 8.56 -1.98 20.77
N ALA A 266 7.26 -2.28 20.69
CA ALA A 266 6.69 -3.50 21.24
C ALA A 266 7.32 -4.78 20.61
N HIS A 267 7.54 -4.78 19.28
CA HIS A 267 8.21 -5.89 18.60
C HIS A 267 9.66 -6.06 19.05
N ILE A 268 10.39 -4.95 19.24
CA ILE A 268 11.81 -4.97 19.57
C ILE A 268 12.04 -5.23 21.05
N LYS A 269 11.36 -4.48 21.94
CA LYS A 269 11.59 -4.51 23.40
C LYS A 269 10.77 -5.58 24.09
N ASP A 270 9.46 -5.62 23.82
CA ASP A 270 8.53 -6.48 24.54
C ASP A 270 8.36 -7.85 23.89
N LYS A 271 8.91 -8.03 22.68
CA LYS A 271 8.76 -9.24 21.87
C LYS A 271 7.30 -9.63 21.67
N LYS A 272 6.45 -8.63 21.38
CA LYS A 272 5.01 -8.76 21.17
C LYS A 272 4.56 -8.08 19.88
N CYS A 273 3.60 -8.68 19.20
CA CYS A 273 2.93 -8.09 18.04
C CYS A 273 1.54 -7.58 18.44
N PRO A 274 1.30 -6.27 18.65
CA PRO A 274 0.00 -5.74 19.04
C PRO A 274 -1.13 -6.05 18.05
N GLY A 275 -0.82 -6.20 16.76
CA GLY A 275 -1.77 -6.58 15.72
C GLY A 275 -2.08 -8.08 15.65
N GLY A 276 -1.37 -8.93 16.41
CA GLY A 276 -1.56 -10.37 16.41
C GLY A 276 -1.22 -11.06 15.08
N VAL A 277 -0.26 -10.53 14.30
CA VAL A 277 0.08 -10.99 12.94
C VAL A 277 1.41 -11.72 12.88
N CYS A 278 2.43 -11.22 13.57
CA CYS A 278 3.80 -11.73 13.51
C CYS A 278 3.91 -13.02 14.31
N LYS A 279 3.92 -14.16 13.65
CA LYS A 279 3.83 -15.50 14.28
C LYS A 279 4.88 -15.73 15.36
N SER A 280 6.10 -15.27 15.19
CA SER A 280 7.18 -15.43 16.17
C SER A 280 6.97 -14.57 17.43
N LEU A 281 6.01 -13.66 17.44
CA LEU A 281 5.73 -12.68 18.49
C LEU A 281 4.34 -12.82 19.08
N ILE A 282 3.62 -13.90 18.78
CA ILE A 282 2.29 -14.18 19.31
C ILE A 282 2.25 -15.60 19.87
N ALA A 283 1.49 -15.76 20.93
CA ALA A 283 1.11 -17.06 21.46
C ALA A 283 -0.40 -17.12 21.62
N TYR A 284 -0.99 -18.23 21.23
CA TYR A 284 -2.40 -18.50 21.51
C TYR A 284 -2.52 -19.24 22.81
N THR A 285 -3.48 -18.85 23.66
CA THR A 285 -3.80 -19.56 24.90
C THR A 285 -5.30 -19.78 25.00
N ILE A 286 -5.70 -20.85 25.67
CA ILE A 286 -7.13 -21.12 25.93
C ILE A 286 -7.45 -20.72 27.36
N ASN A 287 -8.40 -19.77 27.52
CA ASN A 287 -8.78 -19.22 28.80
C ASN A 287 -10.01 -19.96 29.44
N GLU A 288 -10.39 -19.52 30.62
CA GLU A 288 -11.47 -20.14 31.44
C GLU A 288 -12.86 -20.02 30.78
N SER A 289 -13.07 -19.18 29.79
CA SER A 289 -14.34 -19.13 29.05
C SER A 289 -14.57 -20.36 28.15
N CYS A 290 -13.57 -21.24 28.04
CA CYS A 290 -13.68 -22.47 27.24
C CYS A 290 -14.65 -23.46 27.84
N ASN A 291 -15.73 -23.76 27.11
CA ASN A 291 -16.76 -24.73 27.52
C ASN A 291 -16.58 -26.11 26.88
N GLY A 292 -15.49 -26.38 26.18
CA GLY A 292 -15.22 -27.68 25.56
C GLY A 292 -16.11 -28.02 24.35
N CYS A 293 -16.49 -27.03 23.54
CA CYS A 293 -17.38 -27.24 22.38
C CYS A 293 -16.74 -28.00 21.21
N HIS A 294 -15.43 -28.22 21.21
CA HIS A 294 -14.64 -28.90 20.18
C HIS A 294 -14.58 -28.18 18.79
N LEU A 295 -15.06 -26.97 18.67
CA LEU A 295 -15.00 -26.23 17.38
C LEU A 295 -13.56 -25.98 16.91
N CYS A 296 -12.67 -25.68 17.85
CA CYS A 296 -11.24 -25.42 17.55
C CYS A 296 -10.41 -26.66 17.23
N PHE A 297 -10.91 -27.85 17.60
CA PHE A 297 -10.21 -29.14 17.45
C PHE A 297 -10.05 -29.54 15.97
N LYS A 298 -11.14 -29.39 15.18
CA LYS A 298 -11.16 -29.79 13.77
C LYS A 298 -10.25 -28.99 12.83
N PRO A 299 -10.20 -27.66 12.95
CA PRO A 299 -9.37 -26.85 12.05
C PRO A 299 -7.90 -26.76 12.47
N CYS A 300 -7.50 -27.37 13.59
CA CYS A 300 -6.11 -27.36 14.02
C CYS A 300 -5.27 -28.30 13.12
N PRO A 301 -4.35 -27.77 12.29
CA PRO A 301 -3.62 -28.60 11.32
C PRO A 301 -2.51 -29.46 11.94
N THR A 302 -2.14 -29.21 13.20
CA THR A 302 -1.05 -29.89 13.89
C THR A 302 -1.53 -30.68 15.12
N ASP A 303 -2.84 -30.82 15.30
CA ASP A 303 -3.45 -31.46 16.48
C ASP A 303 -2.89 -30.94 17.81
N ALA A 304 -2.56 -29.64 17.85
CA ALA A 304 -2.01 -28.97 19.03
C ALA A 304 -3.05 -28.78 20.15
N ILE A 305 -4.35 -28.96 19.86
CA ILE A 305 -5.42 -28.75 20.83
C ILE A 305 -5.84 -30.11 21.43
N THR A 306 -5.82 -30.19 22.76
CA THR A 306 -6.19 -31.39 23.52
C THR A 306 -7.32 -31.09 24.51
N GLY A 307 -8.12 -32.09 24.89
CA GLY A 307 -9.18 -31.96 25.87
C GLY A 307 -10.45 -32.73 25.49
N ASP A 308 -11.29 -33.01 26.49
CA ASP A 308 -12.57 -33.72 26.35
C ASP A 308 -13.73 -32.75 26.05
N LYS A 309 -14.79 -33.25 25.41
CA LYS A 309 -16.05 -32.51 25.29
C LYS A 309 -16.57 -32.04 26.63
N LYS A 310 -17.06 -30.79 26.68
CA LYS A 310 -17.60 -30.13 27.89
C LYS A 310 -16.56 -29.89 29.00
N LYS A 311 -15.27 -29.98 28.68
CA LYS A 311 -14.18 -29.57 29.56
C LYS A 311 -13.30 -28.54 28.84
N MET A 312 -12.63 -27.70 29.61
CA MET A 312 -11.66 -26.76 29.07
C MET A 312 -10.62 -27.52 28.23
N HIS A 313 -10.31 -26.98 27.04
CA HIS A 313 -9.25 -27.50 26.19
C HIS A 313 -7.90 -26.85 26.54
N TYR A 314 -6.83 -27.48 26.09
CA TYR A 314 -5.46 -27.00 26.27
C TYR A 314 -4.77 -26.95 24.92
N LEU A 315 -3.91 -25.95 24.76
CA LEU A 315 -3.08 -25.76 23.56
C LEU A 315 -1.63 -26.11 23.85
N ASP A 316 -1.14 -27.11 23.16
CA ASP A 316 0.28 -27.52 23.19
C ASP A 316 1.10 -26.53 22.38
N GLN A 317 1.92 -25.71 23.05
CA GLN A 317 2.71 -24.66 22.43
C GLN A 317 3.84 -25.23 21.54
N GLU A 318 4.34 -26.42 21.81
CA GLU A 318 5.38 -27.05 21.00
C GLU A 318 4.86 -27.51 19.62
N LYS A 319 3.57 -27.88 19.56
CA LYS A 319 2.90 -28.27 18.32
C LYS A 319 2.23 -27.11 17.60
N CYS A 320 2.01 -26.00 18.29
CA CYS A 320 1.29 -24.85 17.74
C CYS A 320 2.13 -24.11 16.71
N ILE A 321 1.61 -23.99 15.49
CA ILE A 321 2.23 -23.22 14.39
C ILE A 321 1.67 -21.80 14.27
N GLN A 322 1.01 -21.30 15.29
CA GLN A 322 0.43 -19.94 15.36
C GLN A 322 -0.47 -19.55 14.17
N CYS A 323 -1.23 -20.51 13.62
CA CYS A 323 -2.07 -20.30 12.43
C CYS A 323 -3.36 -19.50 12.70
N GLY A 324 -3.79 -19.36 13.97
CA GLY A 324 -4.99 -18.61 14.35
C GLY A 324 -6.32 -19.31 14.12
N ALA A 325 -6.37 -20.48 13.50
CA ALA A 325 -7.62 -21.17 13.17
C ALA A 325 -8.52 -21.45 14.39
N CYS A 326 -7.91 -21.73 15.55
CA CYS A 326 -8.66 -21.92 16.79
C CYS A 326 -9.33 -20.65 17.31
N HIS A 327 -8.67 -19.51 17.14
CA HIS A 327 -9.18 -18.19 17.52
C HIS A 327 -10.35 -17.78 16.62
N GLU A 328 -10.23 -17.99 15.31
CA GLU A 328 -11.28 -17.61 14.35
C GLU A 328 -12.59 -18.37 14.52
N VAL A 329 -12.53 -19.64 14.91
CA VAL A 329 -13.74 -20.48 15.08
C VAL A 329 -14.32 -20.42 16.47
N CYS A 330 -13.65 -19.78 17.44
CA CYS A 330 -14.10 -19.71 18.81
C CYS A 330 -15.27 -18.72 18.95
N LYS A 331 -16.45 -19.21 19.31
CA LYS A 331 -17.65 -18.39 19.53
C LYS A 331 -17.79 -17.85 20.96
N PHE A 332 -16.85 -18.20 21.83
CA PHE A 332 -16.90 -17.91 23.26
C PHE A 332 -15.78 -17.01 23.73
N ASP A 333 -15.01 -16.41 22.80
CA ASP A 333 -13.82 -15.61 23.08
C ASP A 333 -12.86 -16.29 24.08
N ALA A 334 -12.77 -17.64 23.97
CA ALA A 334 -11.99 -18.48 24.87
C ALA A 334 -10.55 -18.73 24.37
N VAL A 335 -10.13 -18.10 23.29
CA VAL A 335 -8.77 -18.19 22.76
C VAL A 335 -8.17 -16.79 22.73
N ASP A 336 -7.20 -16.55 23.59
CA ASP A 336 -6.46 -15.29 23.67
C ASP A 336 -5.26 -15.32 22.74
N VAL A 337 -4.86 -14.13 22.26
CA VAL A 337 -3.62 -13.88 21.53
C VAL A 337 -2.77 -12.97 22.41
N ALA A 338 -1.61 -13.45 22.83
CA ALA A 338 -0.66 -12.71 23.68
C ALA A 338 0.63 -12.36 22.95
#